data_c5f54b00c2c6b13374c5a8c6bf519312
#
_entry.id   c5f54b00c2c6b13374c5a8c6bf519312
#
_cell.length_a   1.000
_cell.length_b   1.000
_cell.length_c   1.000
_cell.angle_alpha   90.00
_cell.angle_beta   90.00
_cell.angle_gamma   90.00
#
_symmetry.space_group_name_H-M   'P 1'
#
loop_
_entity.id
_entity.type
_entity.pdbx_description
1 polymer ?
#
loop_
_entity_poly.entity_id
_entity_poly.type
_entity_poly.pdbx_seq_one_letter_code
_entity_poly.pdbx_strand_id
1 'polypeptide(L)'
;MVKQIMIQGTASDAGKSVLVAGLCRLFKNKGKRVVPFKSQNMSLNSFITATGDEMGRAQVFQAEAAGVFPDVRMNPVLLKPTNDRQSQVIFMGAILDNMDAVTYHDFKQTLIPKIQAVYQSLVDENDIIVLEGAGSPAEINLNDRDIVNMGMAKMVDAPVVLVADIDKGGVFASIYGTIMLLNEEERARIKGVIINKFRGDVALLQPGIDMIEELTNVPIIGVIPYANLQLEEEDSVSLSGKNYVPDSNALLNIAIICLPRISNFTDFHILEIQPDISVRYIRNIADFGNPDLVIIPGSKNTLEDMTFLEESGLKNAIQNYAKNAGKVIGICGGYQMLGQKMLDPNQVESKQLEIAGLGLLDTETIFLDHKRTTQITGVTHSGEAVEGYEIHMGETKLGESTSPFCEIKAVNGNEETHQDGAISVNKNIIGTYIHGIFDNDVFLGNLFDELLTRKNKSVYPHEIIKLKEHKEQEYDKLAALLEENIQMDQLEKIMKGEKICVSTQKPAIKE
;
A
#
# COMPACT_ATOMS: atom_id res chain seq x y z
N MET A 1 -26.13 -13.90 13.17
CA MET A 1 -24.96 -14.56 12.55
C MET A 1 -24.30 -13.51 11.67
N VAL A 2 -23.02 -13.21 11.86
CA VAL A 2 -22.27 -12.27 11.01
C VAL A 2 -22.31 -12.78 9.56
N LYS A 3 -22.42 -11.88 8.61
CA LYS A 3 -22.27 -12.22 7.19
C LYS A 3 -20.80 -12.09 6.80
N GLN A 4 -20.31 -13.01 5.99
CA GLN A 4 -18.91 -12.99 5.55
C GLN A 4 -18.80 -13.38 4.09
N ILE A 5 -17.76 -12.88 3.43
CA ILE A 5 -17.42 -13.22 2.07
C ILE A 5 -15.90 -13.10 1.91
N MET A 6 -15.31 -14.03 1.17
CA MET A 6 -13.88 -13.99 0.89
C MET A 6 -13.61 -13.75 -0.60
N ILE A 7 -12.82 -12.74 -0.89
CA ILE A 7 -12.39 -12.40 -2.24
C ILE A 7 -11.01 -13.01 -2.47
N GLN A 8 -10.90 -13.93 -3.44
CA GLN A 8 -9.64 -14.52 -3.86
C GLN A 8 -9.38 -14.20 -5.34
N GLY A 9 -8.13 -14.18 -5.75
CA GLY A 9 -7.77 -13.84 -7.13
C GLY A 9 -7.26 -15.05 -7.91
N THR A 10 -7.44 -15.06 -9.23
CA THR A 10 -6.76 -16.04 -10.09
C THR A 10 -5.27 -15.77 -10.20
N ALA A 11 -4.82 -14.58 -9.81
CA ALA A 11 -3.41 -14.15 -9.80
C ALA A 11 -3.21 -12.99 -8.81
N SER A 12 -1.95 -12.60 -8.59
CA SER A 12 -1.64 -11.27 -8.05
C SER A 12 -2.19 -10.19 -8.98
N ASP A 13 -2.40 -8.98 -8.47
CA ASP A 13 -2.92 -7.79 -9.21
C ASP A 13 -4.27 -7.99 -9.92
N ALA A 14 -5.00 -9.05 -9.62
CA ALA A 14 -6.35 -9.24 -10.16
C ALA A 14 -7.38 -8.18 -9.68
N GLY A 15 -6.98 -7.35 -8.71
CA GLY A 15 -7.80 -6.27 -8.14
C GLY A 15 -8.55 -6.66 -6.88
N LYS A 16 -8.10 -7.69 -6.14
CA LYS A 16 -8.70 -8.14 -4.88
C LYS A 16 -8.87 -7.00 -3.88
N SER A 17 -7.78 -6.29 -3.58
CA SER A 17 -7.74 -5.26 -2.54
C SER A 17 -8.68 -4.09 -2.84
N VAL A 18 -8.75 -3.68 -4.11
CA VAL A 18 -9.68 -2.64 -4.56
C VAL A 18 -11.13 -3.12 -4.47
N LEU A 19 -11.43 -4.37 -4.87
CA LEU A 19 -12.78 -4.92 -4.73
C LEU A 19 -13.21 -5.04 -3.26
N VAL A 20 -12.31 -5.47 -2.38
CA VAL A 20 -12.60 -5.54 -0.93
C VAL A 20 -12.89 -4.15 -0.37
N ALA A 21 -12.09 -3.14 -0.71
CA ALA A 21 -12.34 -1.75 -0.31
C ALA A 21 -13.70 -1.25 -0.81
N GLY A 22 -14.02 -1.49 -2.10
CA GLY A 22 -15.30 -1.10 -2.68
C GLY A 22 -16.49 -1.80 -2.04
N LEU A 23 -16.39 -3.09 -1.72
CA LEU A 23 -17.43 -3.82 -1.00
C LEU A 23 -17.59 -3.30 0.45
N CYS A 24 -16.49 -3.01 1.14
CA CYS A 24 -16.52 -2.37 2.44
C CYS A 24 -17.25 -1.03 2.39
N ARG A 25 -16.90 -0.16 1.42
CA ARG A 25 -17.58 1.12 1.22
C ARG A 25 -19.06 0.96 0.91
N LEU A 26 -19.40 0.05 0.01
CA LEU A 26 -20.78 -0.23 -0.38
C LEU A 26 -21.62 -0.68 0.82
N PHE A 27 -21.12 -1.60 1.63
CA PHE A 27 -21.85 -2.05 2.82
C PHE A 27 -21.92 -0.96 3.90
N LYS A 28 -20.87 -0.16 4.09
CA LYS A 28 -20.92 1.04 4.95
C LYS A 28 -22.04 1.98 4.50
N ASN A 29 -22.12 2.28 3.19
CA ASN A 29 -23.15 3.18 2.64
C ASN A 29 -24.56 2.61 2.81
N LYS A 30 -24.71 1.28 2.92
CA LYS A 30 -25.96 0.59 3.29
C LYS A 30 -26.20 0.52 4.82
N GLY A 31 -25.42 1.25 5.61
CA GLY A 31 -25.57 1.35 7.06
C GLY A 31 -25.16 0.10 7.85
N LYS A 32 -24.27 -0.74 7.29
CA LYS A 32 -23.72 -1.92 7.98
C LYS A 32 -22.41 -1.61 8.66
N ARG A 33 -22.17 -2.22 9.82
CA ARG A 33 -20.85 -2.28 10.44
C ARG A 33 -20.04 -3.33 9.68
N VAL A 34 -19.10 -2.90 8.89
CA VAL A 34 -18.28 -3.76 8.04
C VAL A 34 -16.80 -3.52 8.31
N VAL A 35 -16.02 -4.60 8.30
CA VAL A 35 -14.56 -4.53 8.41
C VAL A 35 -13.90 -5.44 7.37
N PRO A 36 -12.74 -5.05 6.83
CA PRO A 36 -11.91 -5.94 6.04
C PRO A 36 -11.15 -6.91 6.95
N PHE A 37 -10.70 -8.03 6.38
CA PHE A 37 -9.81 -8.96 7.05
C PHE A 37 -8.88 -9.66 6.06
N LYS A 38 -7.59 -9.61 6.30
CA LYS A 38 -6.59 -10.38 5.57
C LYS A 38 -5.65 -11.01 6.59
N SER A 39 -5.74 -12.32 6.73
CA SER A 39 -5.00 -13.07 7.77
C SER A 39 -3.50 -12.85 7.73
N GLN A 40 -2.94 -12.76 6.51
CA GLN A 40 -1.54 -12.46 6.27
C GLN A 40 -1.39 -11.56 5.05
N ASN A 41 -0.60 -10.49 5.16
CA ASN A 41 -0.15 -9.69 4.03
C ASN A 41 1.39 -9.73 3.90
N MET A 42 1.89 -9.55 2.69
CA MET A 42 3.31 -9.36 2.41
C MET A 42 3.47 -8.02 1.70
N SER A 43 4.05 -7.04 2.38
CA SER A 43 4.20 -5.69 1.82
C SER A 43 5.33 -4.92 2.49
N LEU A 44 6.01 -4.06 1.73
CA LEU A 44 6.93 -3.05 2.26
C LEU A 44 6.20 -1.78 2.71
N ASN A 45 4.94 -1.61 2.28
CA ASN A 45 4.10 -0.50 2.67
C ASN A 45 3.33 -0.84 3.94
N SER A 46 3.56 -0.08 4.98
CA SER A 46 2.88 -0.23 6.26
C SER A 46 2.45 1.13 6.82
N PHE A 47 1.59 1.07 7.80
CA PHE A 47 1.03 2.21 8.51
C PHE A 47 1.05 1.91 10.00
N ILE A 48 1.08 2.95 10.81
CA ILE A 48 1.02 2.85 12.27
C ILE A 48 -0.38 3.24 12.73
N THR A 49 -1.05 2.35 13.46
CA THR A 49 -2.37 2.62 14.05
C THR A 49 -2.28 3.68 15.14
N ALA A 50 -3.43 4.19 15.59
CA ALA A 50 -3.49 5.14 16.70
C ALA A 50 -2.90 4.59 18.03
N THR A 51 -2.79 3.26 18.15
CA THR A 51 -2.18 2.57 19.31
C THR A 51 -0.67 2.35 19.17
N GLY A 52 -0.07 2.74 18.03
CA GLY A 52 1.35 2.54 17.78
C GLY A 52 1.71 1.20 17.15
N ASP A 53 0.71 0.44 16.70
CA ASP A 53 0.88 -0.89 16.13
C ASP A 53 1.03 -0.84 14.61
N GLU A 54 1.88 -1.70 14.04
CA GLU A 54 2.15 -1.74 12.61
C GLU A 54 1.21 -2.69 11.87
N MET A 55 0.61 -2.22 10.75
CA MET A 55 -0.21 -3.05 9.86
C MET A 55 0.03 -2.73 8.38
N GLY A 56 -0.39 -3.62 7.49
CA GLY A 56 -0.26 -3.44 6.04
C GLY A 56 -1.11 -2.30 5.50
N ARG A 57 -0.54 -1.46 4.61
CA ARG A 57 -1.22 -0.29 4.06
C ARG A 57 -2.50 -0.64 3.30
N ALA A 58 -2.55 -1.78 2.61
CA ALA A 58 -3.75 -2.23 1.90
C ALA A 58 -4.96 -2.39 2.83
N GLN A 59 -4.77 -2.94 4.04
CA GLN A 59 -5.85 -3.10 4.99
C GLN A 59 -6.22 -1.78 5.68
N VAL A 60 -5.30 -0.84 5.78
CA VAL A 60 -5.61 0.55 6.17
C VAL A 60 -6.52 1.20 5.14
N PHE A 61 -6.18 1.13 3.87
CA PHE A 61 -7.00 1.59 2.75
C PHE A 61 -8.43 1.00 2.78
N GLN A 62 -8.55 -0.29 3.07
CA GLN A 62 -9.84 -0.97 3.20
C GLN A 62 -10.62 -0.55 4.46
N ALA A 63 -9.93 -0.31 5.57
CA ALA A 63 -10.53 0.21 6.80
C ALA A 63 -11.06 1.65 6.60
N GLU A 64 -10.28 2.51 5.94
CA GLU A 64 -10.68 3.86 5.56
C GLU A 64 -11.95 3.81 4.68
N ALA A 65 -12.00 2.93 3.66
CA ALA A 65 -13.18 2.72 2.83
C ALA A 65 -14.40 2.25 3.64
N ALA A 66 -14.18 1.37 4.61
CA ALA A 66 -15.22 0.92 5.55
C ALA A 66 -15.66 2.02 6.53
N GLY A 67 -14.91 3.12 6.64
CA GLY A 67 -15.15 4.22 7.57
C GLY A 67 -14.89 3.84 9.02
N VAL A 68 -13.93 2.96 9.25
CA VAL A 68 -13.48 2.53 10.58
C VAL A 68 -12.01 2.85 10.77
N PHE A 69 -11.58 3.02 12.00
CA PHE A 69 -10.17 3.20 12.30
C PHE A 69 -9.38 1.93 11.98
N PRO A 70 -8.18 2.06 11.38
CA PRO A 70 -7.28 0.93 11.19
C PRO A 70 -6.97 0.21 12.50
N ASP A 71 -7.13 -1.11 12.50
CA ASP A 71 -6.93 -1.99 13.64
C ASP A 71 -6.10 -3.20 13.18
N VAL A 72 -5.03 -3.54 13.88
CA VAL A 72 -4.14 -4.65 13.53
C VAL A 72 -4.84 -6.00 13.46
N ARG A 73 -6.00 -6.13 14.10
CA ARG A 73 -6.86 -7.32 13.97
C ARG A 73 -7.32 -7.57 12.53
N MET A 74 -7.39 -6.53 11.71
CA MET A 74 -7.77 -6.64 10.29
C MET A 74 -6.65 -7.24 9.44
N ASN A 75 -5.38 -7.16 9.92
CA ASN A 75 -4.22 -7.79 9.29
C ASN A 75 -3.26 -8.32 10.37
N PRO A 76 -3.60 -9.45 11.04
CA PRO A 76 -2.84 -9.93 12.18
C PRO A 76 -1.40 -10.35 11.85
N VAL A 77 -1.13 -10.79 10.61
CA VAL A 77 0.22 -11.15 10.19
C VAL A 77 0.67 -10.26 9.03
N LEU A 78 1.78 -9.55 9.24
CA LEU A 78 2.44 -8.79 8.18
C LEU A 78 3.86 -9.31 7.98
N LEU A 79 4.21 -9.64 6.74
CA LEU A 79 5.55 -10.02 6.33
C LEU A 79 6.20 -8.86 5.59
N LYS A 80 7.37 -8.42 6.04
CA LYS A 80 8.17 -7.39 5.36
C LYS A 80 9.46 -8.01 4.83
N PRO A 81 9.58 -8.26 3.53
CA PRO A 81 10.81 -8.77 2.94
C PRO A 81 12.01 -7.88 3.26
N THR A 82 13.03 -8.44 3.92
CA THR A 82 14.28 -7.74 4.22
C THR A 82 15.32 -7.98 3.13
N ASN A 83 15.29 -9.16 2.54
CA ASN A 83 16.08 -9.56 1.38
C ASN A 83 15.35 -10.66 0.62
N ASP A 84 15.97 -11.25 -0.43
CA ASP A 84 15.35 -12.26 -1.30
C ASP A 84 14.99 -13.57 -0.57
N ARG A 85 15.47 -13.79 0.64
CA ARG A 85 15.29 -15.07 1.36
C ARG A 85 14.68 -14.90 2.75
N GLN A 86 14.61 -13.70 3.29
CA GLN A 86 14.17 -13.43 4.65
C GLN A 86 13.10 -12.35 4.69
N SER A 87 12.18 -12.50 5.64
CA SER A 87 11.17 -11.50 5.96
C SER A 87 11.11 -11.27 7.46
N GLN A 88 10.91 -10.02 7.83
CA GLN A 88 10.51 -9.66 9.19
C GLN A 88 9.05 -10.05 9.38
N VAL A 89 8.77 -10.90 10.36
CA VAL A 89 7.43 -11.37 10.72
C VAL A 89 6.88 -10.48 11.81
N ILE A 90 5.76 -9.83 11.52
CA ILE A 90 5.03 -8.96 12.46
C ILE A 90 3.70 -9.64 12.78
N PHE A 91 3.38 -9.80 14.05
CA PHE A 91 2.09 -10.34 14.51
C PHE A 91 1.41 -9.35 15.44
N MET A 92 0.16 -9.00 15.11
CA MET A 92 -0.62 -8.02 15.88
C MET A 92 0.15 -6.72 16.13
N GLY A 93 0.81 -6.21 15.08
CA GLY A 93 1.55 -4.95 15.10
C GLY A 93 2.96 -5.00 15.70
N ALA A 94 3.35 -6.09 16.35
CA ALA A 94 4.66 -6.27 16.99
C ALA A 94 5.57 -7.21 16.20
N ILE A 95 6.87 -6.89 16.15
CA ILE A 95 7.87 -7.77 15.53
C ILE A 95 7.98 -9.06 16.36
N LEU A 96 7.86 -10.21 15.70
CA LEU A 96 8.13 -11.51 16.31
C LEU A 96 9.58 -11.94 16.09
N ASP A 97 10.01 -11.99 14.82
CA ASP A 97 11.34 -12.46 14.44
C ASP A 97 11.62 -12.15 12.95
N ASN A 98 12.87 -12.36 12.53
CA ASN A 98 13.25 -12.43 11.11
C ASN A 98 13.37 -13.91 10.72
N MET A 99 12.60 -14.34 9.73
CA MET A 99 12.53 -15.74 9.32
C MET A 99 12.80 -15.88 7.83
N ASP A 100 13.46 -16.98 7.45
CA ASP A 100 13.47 -17.41 6.06
C ASP A 100 12.15 -18.12 5.69
N ALA A 101 11.94 -18.34 4.38
CA ALA A 101 10.70 -18.89 3.87
C ALA A 101 10.39 -20.30 4.45
N VAL A 102 11.40 -21.13 4.68
CA VAL A 102 11.24 -22.50 5.19
C VAL A 102 10.83 -22.46 6.66
N THR A 103 11.57 -21.70 7.47
CA THR A 103 11.28 -21.52 8.89
C THR A 103 9.89 -20.94 9.09
N TYR A 104 9.53 -19.90 8.32
CA TYR A 104 8.20 -19.29 8.40
C TYR A 104 7.10 -20.29 7.97
N HIS A 105 7.33 -21.11 6.97
CA HIS A 105 6.35 -22.11 6.51
C HIS A 105 5.98 -23.13 7.61
N ASP A 106 6.93 -23.51 8.47
CA ASP A 106 6.65 -24.35 9.63
C ASP A 106 6.00 -23.54 10.77
N PHE A 107 6.51 -22.34 11.03
CA PHE A 107 6.06 -21.48 12.13
C PHE A 107 4.60 -21.02 11.97
N LYS A 108 4.17 -20.65 10.76
CA LYS A 108 2.83 -20.08 10.53
C LYS A 108 1.67 -20.95 10.98
N GLN A 109 1.86 -22.29 11.07
CA GLN A 109 0.85 -23.22 11.60
C GLN A 109 0.53 -22.93 13.07
N THR A 110 1.50 -22.44 13.84
CA THR A 110 1.32 -22.08 15.26
C THR A 110 0.45 -20.83 15.43
N LEU A 111 0.29 -20.05 14.37
CA LEU A 111 -0.52 -18.82 14.36
C LEU A 111 -2.00 -19.09 14.14
N ILE A 112 -2.40 -20.27 13.63
CA ILE A 112 -3.79 -20.60 13.30
C ILE A 112 -4.76 -20.33 14.45
N PRO A 113 -4.55 -20.85 15.67
CA PRO A 113 -5.47 -20.59 16.79
C PRO A 113 -5.57 -19.10 17.15
N LYS A 114 -4.44 -18.38 17.02
CA LYS A 114 -4.37 -16.94 17.30
C LYS A 114 -5.15 -16.13 16.25
N ILE A 115 -4.98 -16.47 14.95
CA ILE A 115 -5.72 -15.85 13.84
C ILE A 115 -7.21 -16.09 14.00
N GLN A 116 -7.64 -17.31 14.36
CA GLN A 116 -9.04 -17.62 14.62
C GLN A 116 -9.63 -16.81 15.78
N ALA A 117 -8.88 -16.65 16.87
CA ALA A 117 -9.33 -15.84 18.01
C ALA A 117 -9.47 -14.36 17.64
N VAL A 118 -8.51 -13.82 16.87
CA VAL A 118 -8.55 -12.44 16.34
C VAL A 118 -9.76 -12.26 15.42
N TYR A 119 -9.96 -13.19 14.47
CA TYR A 119 -11.12 -13.14 13.59
C TYR A 119 -12.44 -13.17 14.36
N GLN A 120 -12.56 -14.04 15.36
CA GLN A 120 -13.77 -14.15 16.18
C GLN A 120 -14.08 -12.84 16.92
N SER A 121 -13.05 -12.12 17.41
CA SER A 121 -13.27 -10.82 18.06
C SER A 121 -13.86 -9.77 17.11
N LEU A 122 -13.50 -9.81 15.80
CA LEU A 122 -14.11 -8.94 14.80
C LEU A 122 -15.54 -9.36 14.46
N VAL A 123 -15.82 -10.67 14.45
CA VAL A 123 -17.18 -11.23 14.26
C VAL A 123 -18.16 -10.71 15.32
N ASP A 124 -17.70 -10.62 16.56
CA ASP A 124 -18.54 -10.23 17.69
C ASP A 124 -18.95 -8.73 17.65
N GLU A 125 -18.15 -7.92 16.94
CA GLU A 125 -18.32 -6.46 16.88
C GLU A 125 -19.01 -5.97 15.60
N ASN A 126 -19.05 -6.78 14.52
CA ASN A 126 -19.43 -6.33 13.20
C ASN A 126 -20.60 -7.14 12.59
N ASP A 127 -21.27 -6.54 11.61
CA ASP A 127 -22.36 -7.18 10.87
C ASP A 127 -21.84 -7.95 9.65
N ILE A 128 -20.74 -7.47 9.07
CA ILE A 128 -20.13 -8.03 7.84
C ILE A 128 -18.61 -8.04 7.96
N ILE A 129 -17.99 -9.15 7.54
CA ILE A 129 -16.54 -9.24 7.34
C ILE A 129 -16.26 -9.55 5.87
N VAL A 130 -15.46 -8.69 5.22
CA VAL A 130 -15.00 -8.92 3.86
C VAL A 130 -13.53 -9.39 3.93
N LEU A 131 -13.33 -10.68 3.64
CA LEU A 131 -12.00 -11.28 3.69
C LEU A 131 -11.28 -11.13 2.35
N GLU A 132 -9.96 -11.00 2.41
CA GLU A 132 -9.07 -10.98 1.25
C GLU A 132 -8.08 -12.13 1.28
N GLY A 133 -7.92 -12.82 0.14
CA GLY A 133 -6.84 -13.78 -0.08
C GLY A 133 -5.54 -13.10 -0.57
N ALA A 134 -4.46 -13.86 -0.64
CA ALA A 134 -3.19 -13.40 -1.19
C ALA A 134 -2.76 -14.23 -2.41
N GLY A 135 -2.25 -13.56 -3.46
CA GLY A 135 -1.87 -14.24 -4.69
C GLY A 135 -3.04 -15.01 -5.32
N SER A 136 -2.86 -16.31 -5.55
CA SER A 136 -3.86 -17.22 -6.10
C SER A 136 -4.02 -18.46 -5.22
N PRO A 137 -5.24 -19.00 -5.02
CA PRO A 137 -5.44 -20.30 -4.37
C PRO A 137 -4.92 -21.49 -5.20
N ALA A 138 -4.53 -21.24 -6.46
CA ALA A 138 -3.97 -22.25 -7.34
C ALA A 138 -2.47 -22.51 -7.14
N GLU A 139 -1.84 -21.88 -6.15
CA GLU A 139 -0.48 -22.18 -5.71
C GLU A 139 -0.44 -23.53 -4.96
N ILE A 140 -0.74 -24.61 -5.69
CA ILE A 140 -0.99 -25.95 -5.14
C ILE A 140 0.19 -26.54 -4.34
N ASN A 141 1.40 -26.09 -4.61
CA ASN A 141 2.61 -26.43 -3.86
C ASN A 141 2.66 -25.81 -2.44
N LEU A 142 1.78 -24.86 -2.12
CA LEU A 142 1.71 -24.17 -0.82
C LEU A 142 0.43 -24.50 -0.03
N ASN A 143 -0.48 -25.29 -0.59
CA ASN A 143 -1.82 -25.53 -0.02
C ASN A 143 -1.82 -26.25 1.32
N ASP A 144 -0.87 -27.16 1.57
CA ASP A 144 -0.83 -28.00 2.79
C ASP A 144 -0.78 -27.17 4.08
N ARG A 145 -0.27 -25.94 3.99
CA ARG A 145 -0.13 -25.04 5.15
C ARG A 145 -0.67 -23.64 4.85
N ASP A 146 -1.68 -23.57 4.00
CA ASP A 146 -2.31 -22.32 3.64
C ASP A 146 -3.09 -21.75 4.83
N ILE A 147 -2.83 -20.48 5.15
CA ILE A 147 -3.54 -19.70 6.16
C ILE A 147 -4.19 -18.45 5.56
N VAL A 148 -4.16 -18.29 4.23
CA VAL A 148 -4.48 -17.02 3.57
C VAL A 148 -5.61 -17.15 2.55
N ASN A 149 -5.65 -18.24 1.79
CA ASN A 149 -6.65 -18.47 0.75
C ASN A 149 -7.67 -19.52 1.20
N MET A 150 -7.65 -20.73 0.63
CA MET A 150 -8.62 -21.78 0.97
C MET A 150 -8.47 -22.28 2.41
N GLY A 151 -7.26 -22.24 2.97
CA GLY A 151 -7.03 -22.53 4.38
C GLY A 151 -7.77 -21.56 5.29
N MET A 152 -7.72 -20.25 5.01
CA MET A 152 -8.48 -19.24 5.76
C MET A 152 -9.98 -19.39 5.52
N ALA A 153 -10.41 -19.61 4.27
CA ALA A 153 -11.83 -19.82 3.95
C ALA A 153 -12.42 -21.02 4.72
N LYS A 154 -11.64 -22.10 4.88
CA LYS A 154 -12.01 -23.28 5.69
C LYS A 154 -12.09 -22.95 7.17
N MET A 155 -11.08 -22.23 7.71
CA MET A 155 -11.01 -21.88 9.14
C MET A 155 -12.26 -21.16 9.64
N VAL A 156 -12.84 -20.30 8.80
CA VAL A 156 -13.97 -19.44 9.20
C VAL A 156 -15.28 -19.79 8.47
N ASP A 157 -15.25 -20.87 7.69
CA ASP A 157 -16.38 -21.32 6.85
C ASP A 157 -16.93 -20.25 5.90
N ALA A 158 -16.01 -19.45 5.30
CA ALA A 158 -16.39 -18.38 4.39
C ALA A 158 -16.68 -18.89 2.97
N PRO A 159 -17.73 -18.39 2.31
CA PRO A 159 -17.92 -18.54 0.88
C PRO A 159 -16.89 -17.68 0.13
N VAL A 160 -16.43 -18.18 -1.03
CA VAL A 160 -15.38 -17.54 -1.85
C VAL A 160 -16.00 -17.01 -3.14
N VAL A 161 -15.63 -15.77 -3.49
CA VAL A 161 -15.79 -15.19 -4.82
C VAL A 161 -14.41 -15.01 -5.43
N LEU A 162 -14.23 -15.60 -6.61
CA LEU A 162 -12.98 -15.53 -7.35
C LEU A 162 -12.96 -14.30 -8.26
N VAL A 163 -11.86 -13.55 -8.27
CA VAL A 163 -11.64 -12.38 -9.14
C VAL A 163 -10.60 -12.71 -10.20
N ALA A 164 -10.92 -12.44 -11.46
CA ALA A 164 -10.06 -12.68 -12.60
C ALA A 164 -9.85 -11.41 -13.42
N ASP A 165 -8.59 -11.09 -13.72
CA ASP A 165 -8.19 -9.95 -14.54
C ASP A 165 -8.26 -10.31 -16.01
N ILE A 166 -9.09 -9.58 -16.79
CA ILE A 166 -9.21 -9.79 -18.23
C ILE A 166 -8.23 -8.95 -19.05
N ASP A 167 -7.71 -7.87 -18.50
CA ASP A 167 -6.85 -6.91 -19.22
C ASP A 167 -5.51 -7.57 -19.66
N LYS A 168 -5.03 -8.54 -18.89
CA LYS A 168 -3.81 -9.33 -19.19
C LYS A 168 -4.02 -10.43 -20.25
N GLY A 169 -5.26 -10.70 -20.65
CA GLY A 169 -5.64 -11.81 -21.56
C GLY A 169 -5.71 -13.16 -20.85
N GLY A 170 -6.35 -14.15 -21.50
CA GLY A 170 -6.45 -15.52 -21.01
C GLY A 170 -7.36 -15.72 -19.79
N VAL A 171 -8.30 -14.80 -19.51
CA VAL A 171 -9.14 -14.81 -18.31
C VAL A 171 -9.90 -16.13 -18.10
N PHE A 172 -10.46 -16.72 -19.15
CA PHE A 172 -11.22 -17.97 -19.06
C PHE A 172 -10.31 -19.16 -18.68
N ALA A 173 -9.07 -19.20 -19.21
CA ALA A 173 -8.08 -20.19 -18.83
C ALA A 173 -7.66 -20.04 -17.36
N SER A 174 -7.49 -18.80 -16.91
CA SER A 174 -7.16 -18.51 -15.50
C SER A 174 -8.28 -18.93 -14.56
N ILE A 175 -9.55 -18.64 -14.89
CA ILE A 175 -10.72 -19.06 -14.11
C ILE A 175 -10.80 -20.58 -14.05
N TYR A 176 -10.79 -21.24 -15.22
CA TYR A 176 -10.91 -22.69 -15.31
C TYR A 176 -9.76 -23.39 -14.57
N GLY A 177 -8.53 -22.97 -14.86
CA GLY A 177 -7.34 -23.56 -14.24
C GLY A 177 -7.33 -23.41 -12.73
N THR A 178 -7.66 -22.22 -12.22
CA THR A 178 -7.74 -21.98 -10.78
C THR A 178 -8.77 -22.88 -10.11
N ILE A 179 -9.98 -22.98 -10.66
CA ILE A 179 -11.05 -23.81 -10.09
C ILE A 179 -10.69 -25.30 -10.16
N MET A 180 -10.14 -25.78 -11.28
CA MET A 180 -9.88 -27.21 -11.49
C MET A 180 -8.64 -27.73 -10.76
N LEU A 181 -7.69 -26.87 -10.40
CA LEU A 181 -6.53 -27.25 -9.59
C LEU A 181 -6.88 -27.47 -8.11
N LEU A 182 -7.98 -26.90 -7.63
CA LEU A 182 -8.45 -27.08 -6.25
C LEU A 182 -9.09 -28.45 -6.07
N ASN A 183 -9.05 -28.99 -4.84
CA ASN A 183 -9.77 -30.19 -4.49
C ASN A 183 -11.29 -29.95 -4.44
N GLU A 184 -12.08 -31.00 -4.32
CA GLU A 184 -13.54 -30.94 -4.38
C GLU A 184 -14.15 -30.07 -3.27
N GLU A 185 -13.65 -30.16 -2.04
CA GLU A 185 -14.10 -29.34 -0.90
C GLU A 185 -13.81 -27.85 -1.12
N GLU A 186 -12.64 -27.53 -1.63
CA GLU A 186 -12.21 -26.16 -1.93
C GLU A 186 -13.01 -25.57 -3.09
N ARG A 187 -13.20 -26.33 -4.17
CA ARG A 187 -14.08 -25.94 -5.29
C ARG A 187 -15.48 -25.63 -4.84
N ALA A 188 -16.03 -26.46 -3.93
CA ALA A 188 -17.37 -26.26 -3.39
C ALA A 188 -17.54 -24.95 -2.63
N ARG A 189 -16.43 -24.29 -2.16
CA ARG A 189 -16.47 -22.99 -1.51
C ARG A 189 -16.56 -21.82 -2.49
N ILE A 190 -16.12 -22.01 -3.76
CA ILE A 190 -16.23 -20.98 -4.78
C ILE A 190 -17.72 -20.89 -5.21
N LYS A 191 -18.33 -19.73 -4.91
CA LYS A 191 -19.76 -19.50 -5.16
C LYS A 191 -20.04 -18.57 -6.32
N GLY A 192 -19.02 -17.85 -6.78
CA GLY A 192 -19.15 -16.93 -7.91
C GLY A 192 -17.80 -16.46 -8.40
N VAL A 193 -17.78 -15.90 -9.58
CA VAL A 193 -16.60 -15.28 -10.19
C VAL A 193 -16.95 -13.86 -10.61
N ILE A 194 -16.01 -12.94 -10.45
CA ILE A 194 -16.04 -11.57 -10.98
C ILE A 194 -14.92 -11.43 -12.00
N ILE A 195 -15.28 -11.01 -13.20
CA ILE A 195 -14.32 -10.61 -14.24
C ILE A 195 -14.04 -9.12 -14.05
N ASN A 196 -12.77 -8.77 -13.82
CA ASN A 196 -12.37 -7.40 -13.49
C ASN A 196 -11.54 -6.76 -14.62
N LYS A 197 -11.50 -5.43 -14.64
CA LYS A 197 -10.75 -4.60 -15.59
C LYS A 197 -11.19 -4.80 -17.06
N PHE A 198 -12.47 -5.02 -17.28
CA PHE A 198 -13.01 -5.23 -18.61
C PHE A 198 -12.98 -3.95 -19.44
N ARG A 199 -12.59 -4.07 -20.72
CA ARG A 199 -12.64 -3.00 -21.72
C ARG A 199 -13.41 -3.48 -22.94
N GLY A 200 -14.46 -2.80 -23.30
CA GLY A 200 -15.24 -3.10 -24.50
C GLY A 200 -16.72 -3.34 -24.23
N ASP A 201 -17.38 -4.06 -25.12
CA ASP A 201 -18.80 -4.39 -25.04
C ASP A 201 -19.00 -5.76 -24.36
N VAL A 202 -19.74 -5.77 -23.25
CA VAL A 202 -20.04 -7.00 -22.48
C VAL A 202 -20.81 -8.01 -23.34
N ALA A 203 -21.61 -7.57 -24.33
CA ALA A 203 -22.35 -8.48 -25.21
C ALA A 203 -21.39 -9.42 -25.99
N LEU A 204 -20.20 -8.94 -26.34
CA LEU A 204 -19.19 -9.75 -27.03
C LEU A 204 -18.52 -10.78 -26.07
N LEU A 205 -18.54 -10.52 -24.77
CA LEU A 205 -18.01 -11.42 -23.76
C LEU A 205 -18.99 -12.52 -23.36
N GLN A 206 -20.30 -12.27 -23.53
CA GLN A 206 -21.37 -13.14 -23.05
C GLN A 206 -21.23 -14.61 -23.50
N PRO A 207 -20.94 -14.96 -24.78
CA PRO A 207 -20.74 -16.35 -25.14
C PRO A 207 -19.63 -17.05 -24.39
N GLY A 208 -18.55 -16.32 -24.04
CA GLY A 208 -17.46 -16.86 -23.23
C GLY A 208 -17.86 -17.03 -21.76
N ILE A 209 -18.71 -16.14 -21.25
CA ILE A 209 -19.31 -16.29 -19.91
C ILE A 209 -20.16 -17.55 -19.85
N ASP A 210 -21.05 -17.75 -20.81
CA ASP A 210 -21.93 -18.93 -20.87
C ASP A 210 -21.11 -20.24 -20.89
N MET A 211 -20.04 -20.26 -21.70
CA MET A 211 -19.15 -21.44 -21.81
C MET A 211 -18.40 -21.72 -20.51
N ILE A 212 -17.85 -20.70 -19.83
CA ILE A 212 -17.09 -20.92 -18.61
C ILE A 212 -17.99 -21.32 -17.43
N GLU A 213 -19.20 -20.79 -17.37
CA GLU A 213 -20.21 -21.21 -16.40
C GLU A 213 -20.62 -22.68 -16.59
N GLU A 214 -20.81 -23.13 -17.84
CA GLU A 214 -21.10 -24.53 -18.16
C GLU A 214 -19.93 -25.45 -17.76
N LEU A 215 -18.70 -25.04 -18.06
CA LEU A 215 -17.48 -25.82 -17.76
C LEU A 215 -17.17 -25.94 -16.27
N THR A 216 -17.46 -24.89 -15.49
CA THR A 216 -17.06 -24.82 -14.07
C THR A 216 -18.22 -25.06 -13.11
N ASN A 217 -19.47 -24.93 -13.59
CA ASN A 217 -20.68 -24.88 -12.79
C ASN A 217 -20.62 -23.78 -11.68
N VAL A 218 -19.90 -22.67 -11.96
CA VAL A 218 -19.79 -21.52 -11.07
C VAL A 218 -20.27 -20.28 -11.84
N PRO A 219 -21.22 -19.47 -11.30
CA PRO A 219 -21.76 -18.32 -12.00
C PRO A 219 -20.78 -17.14 -12.06
N ILE A 220 -20.79 -16.40 -13.15
CA ILE A 220 -20.17 -15.08 -13.26
C ILE A 220 -21.14 -14.04 -12.69
N ILE A 221 -20.86 -13.54 -11.50
CA ILE A 221 -21.74 -12.62 -10.78
C ILE A 221 -21.45 -11.14 -11.04
N GLY A 222 -20.46 -10.83 -11.85
CA GLY A 222 -20.14 -9.45 -12.22
C GLY A 222 -19.04 -9.36 -13.28
N VAL A 223 -19.14 -8.31 -14.08
CA VAL A 223 -18.11 -7.87 -15.04
C VAL A 223 -17.81 -6.41 -14.74
N ILE A 224 -16.70 -6.14 -14.09
CA ILE A 224 -16.33 -4.79 -13.68
C ILE A 224 -15.53 -4.12 -14.79
N PRO A 225 -15.99 -2.98 -15.31
CA PRO A 225 -15.24 -2.24 -16.31
C PRO A 225 -13.94 -1.68 -15.74
N TYR A 226 -12.96 -1.50 -16.60
CA TYR A 226 -11.75 -0.76 -16.23
C TYR A 226 -12.15 0.68 -15.89
N ALA A 227 -11.82 1.09 -14.68
CA ALA A 227 -12.05 2.44 -14.21
C ALA A 227 -10.70 3.07 -13.81
N ASN A 228 -10.51 4.32 -14.21
CA ASN A 228 -9.37 5.11 -13.78
C ASN A 228 -9.72 5.77 -12.43
N LEU A 229 -9.54 5.02 -11.35
CA LEU A 229 -9.71 5.51 -9.99
C LEU A 229 -8.37 6.03 -9.49
N GLN A 230 -8.38 7.21 -8.91
CA GLN A 230 -7.20 7.81 -8.29
C GLN A 230 -7.05 7.33 -6.84
N LEU A 231 -6.88 6.03 -6.67
CA LEU A 231 -6.68 5.36 -5.39
C LEU A 231 -5.22 4.95 -5.21
N GLU A 232 -4.82 4.81 -3.95
CA GLU A 232 -3.48 4.33 -3.61
C GLU A 232 -3.23 2.94 -4.18
N GLU A 233 -2.04 2.74 -4.73
CA GLU A 233 -1.61 1.42 -5.20
C GLU A 233 -1.00 0.62 -4.04
N GLU A 234 -1.31 -0.68 -3.99
CA GLU A 234 -0.89 -1.54 -2.89
C GLU A 234 0.57 -1.97 -3.01
N ASP A 235 1.02 -2.26 -4.26
CA ASP A 235 2.28 -2.94 -4.50
C ASP A 235 3.29 -2.05 -5.24
N SER A 236 4.57 -2.09 -4.80
CA SER A 236 5.69 -1.40 -5.46
C SER A 236 5.95 -1.90 -6.89
N VAL A 237 5.44 -3.08 -7.27
CA VAL A 237 5.50 -3.59 -8.66
C VAL A 237 4.76 -2.65 -9.62
N SER A 238 3.70 -1.99 -9.16
CA SER A 238 2.95 -0.99 -9.94
C SER A 238 3.81 0.22 -10.34
N LEU A 239 4.83 0.55 -9.54
CA LEU A 239 5.79 1.62 -9.89
C LEU A 239 6.57 1.34 -11.17
N SER A 240 6.65 0.08 -11.61
CA SER A 240 7.34 -0.29 -12.86
C SER A 240 6.64 0.23 -14.12
N GLY A 241 5.35 0.58 -14.03
CA GLY A 241 4.54 1.15 -15.13
C GLY A 241 4.39 2.67 -15.09
N LYS A 242 4.90 3.34 -14.06
CA LYS A 242 4.73 4.80 -13.91
C LYS A 242 5.66 5.61 -14.81
N ASN A 243 5.25 6.84 -15.12
CA ASN A 243 5.94 7.74 -16.05
C ASN A 243 7.36 8.08 -15.59
N TYR A 244 8.29 7.96 -16.54
CA TYR A 244 9.69 8.43 -16.40
C TYR A 244 9.94 9.75 -17.13
N VAL A 245 8.99 10.17 -18.00
CA VAL A 245 9.12 11.36 -18.84
C VAL A 245 8.40 12.54 -18.17
N PRO A 246 9.06 13.70 -18.00
CA PRO A 246 8.43 14.88 -17.44
C PRO A 246 7.31 15.40 -18.36
N ASP A 247 6.20 15.83 -17.77
CA ASP A 247 5.23 16.61 -18.50
C ASP A 247 5.77 18.04 -18.65
N SER A 248 6.03 18.45 -19.90
CA SER A 248 6.54 19.78 -20.21
C SER A 248 5.54 20.92 -19.90
N ASN A 249 4.27 20.61 -19.74
CA ASN A 249 3.21 21.57 -19.41
C ASN A 249 3.03 21.75 -17.92
N ALA A 250 3.55 20.84 -17.09
CA ALA A 250 3.43 20.92 -15.65
C ALA A 250 4.13 22.16 -15.08
N LEU A 251 3.55 22.72 -14.03
CA LEU A 251 4.14 23.85 -13.30
C LEU A 251 5.40 23.43 -12.55
N LEU A 252 5.35 22.25 -11.93
CA LEU A 252 6.44 21.65 -11.17
C LEU A 252 6.70 20.21 -11.62
N ASN A 253 7.97 19.84 -11.61
CA ASN A 253 8.47 18.50 -11.91
C ASN A 253 9.17 17.93 -10.68
N ILE A 254 8.57 16.89 -10.09
CA ILE A 254 9.06 16.23 -8.89
C ILE A 254 9.66 14.89 -9.29
N ALA A 255 10.92 14.65 -8.91
CA ALA A 255 11.62 13.39 -9.12
C ALA A 255 11.72 12.60 -7.82
N ILE A 256 11.10 11.43 -7.78
CA ILE A 256 11.19 10.49 -6.67
C ILE A 256 12.21 9.41 -7.07
N ILE A 257 13.21 9.19 -6.25
CA ILE A 257 14.21 8.16 -6.49
C ILE A 257 13.58 6.79 -6.23
N CYS A 258 13.47 5.95 -7.25
CA CYS A 258 12.88 4.63 -7.14
C CYS A 258 13.93 3.62 -6.64
N LEU A 259 14.06 3.54 -5.33
CA LEU A 259 14.98 2.61 -4.66
C LEU A 259 14.52 1.15 -4.85
N PRO A 260 15.45 0.17 -4.91
CA PRO A 260 15.11 -1.26 -4.99
C PRO A 260 14.22 -1.76 -3.83
N ARG A 261 14.44 -1.22 -2.64
CA ARG A 261 13.68 -1.55 -1.43
C ARG A 261 12.82 -0.38 -0.95
N ILE A 262 12.28 0.40 -1.90
CA ILE A 262 11.38 1.52 -1.59
C ILE A 262 10.26 1.04 -0.67
N SER A 263 9.99 1.79 0.38
CA SER A 263 8.90 1.53 1.32
C SER A 263 8.02 2.78 1.48
N ASN A 264 6.76 2.55 1.81
CA ASN A 264 5.78 3.61 2.06
C ASN A 264 5.68 4.63 0.90
N PHE A 265 5.75 4.16 -0.34
CA PHE A 265 5.65 5.04 -1.52
C PHE A 265 4.28 5.70 -1.65
N THR A 266 3.29 5.26 -0.88
CA THR A 266 1.99 5.93 -0.75
C THR A 266 2.09 7.35 -0.20
N ASP A 267 3.18 7.72 0.47
CA ASP A 267 3.49 9.09 0.88
C ASP A 267 3.45 10.09 -0.30
N PHE A 268 3.62 9.61 -1.52
CA PHE A 268 3.71 10.46 -2.71
C PHE A 268 2.42 10.53 -3.52
N HIS A 269 1.40 9.73 -3.14
CA HIS A 269 0.12 9.74 -3.84
C HIS A 269 -0.53 11.12 -3.87
N ILE A 270 -0.44 11.86 -2.78
CA ILE A 270 -0.96 13.24 -2.69
C ILE A 270 -0.30 14.18 -3.72
N LEU A 271 0.98 13.98 -4.05
CA LEU A 271 1.68 14.76 -5.07
C LEU A 271 1.18 14.42 -6.48
N GLU A 272 0.85 13.13 -6.73
CA GLU A 272 0.40 12.63 -8.02
C GLU A 272 -0.99 13.15 -8.40
N ILE A 273 -1.84 13.43 -7.42
CA ILE A 273 -3.22 13.91 -7.66
C ILE A 273 -3.32 15.44 -7.75
N GLN A 274 -2.26 16.19 -7.42
CA GLN A 274 -2.29 17.65 -7.52
C GLN A 274 -2.29 18.11 -8.99
N PRO A 275 -3.13 19.11 -9.36
CA PRO A 275 -3.15 19.66 -10.70
C PRO A 275 -1.80 20.25 -11.11
N ASP A 276 -1.43 20.08 -12.37
CA ASP A 276 -0.21 20.66 -12.97
C ASP A 276 1.11 20.28 -12.27
N ILE A 277 1.11 19.19 -11.50
CA ILE A 277 2.30 18.60 -10.89
C ILE A 277 2.68 17.33 -11.66
N SER A 278 3.91 17.26 -12.15
CA SER A 278 4.47 16.06 -12.79
C SER A 278 5.32 15.29 -11.80
N VAL A 279 4.89 14.12 -11.41
CA VAL A 279 5.66 13.20 -10.54
C VAL A 279 6.29 12.10 -11.39
N ARG A 280 7.59 11.87 -11.20
CA ARG A 280 8.36 10.85 -11.92
C ARG A 280 9.15 9.98 -10.96
N TYR A 281 9.20 8.68 -11.24
CA TYR A 281 9.99 7.73 -10.47
C TYR A 281 11.29 7.41 -11.21
N ILE A 282 12.44 7.82 -10.67
CA ILE A 282 13.74 7.78 -11.30
C ILE A 282 14.53 6.55 -10.85
N ARG A 283 14.90 5.69 -11.79
CA ARG A 283 15.76 4.51 -11.54
C ARG A 283 17.15 4.64 -12.12
N ASN A 284 17.31 5.47 -13.14
CA ASN A 284 18.55 5.61 -13.90
C ASN A 284 18.95 7.07 -13.99
N ILE A 285 20.25 7.32 -14.06
CA ILE A 285 20.78 8.68 -14.21
C ILE A 285 20.28 9.36 -15.50
N ALA A 286 20.01 8.61 -16.55
CA ALA A 286 19.51 9.15 -17.82
C ALA A 286 18.13 9.81 -17.68
N ASP A 287 17.33 9.33 -16.73
CA ASP A 287 15.96 9.81 -16.49
C ASP A 287 15.94 10.97 -15.47
N PHE A 288 17.07 11.32 -14.85
CA PHE A 288 17.13 12.32 -13.79
C PHE A 288 16.65 13.70 -14.27
N GLY A 289 17.17 14.17 -15.42
CA GLY A 289 16.76 15.45 -16.01
C GLY A 289 17.01 16.65 -15.10
N ASN A 290 16.09 17.63 -15.14
CA ASN A 290 16.16 18.86 -14.34
C ASN A 290 14.87 18.98 -13.50
N PRO A 291 14.73 18.25 -12.39
CA PRO A 291 13.56 18.36 -11.53
C PRO A 291 13.57 19.68 -10.74
N ASP A 292 12.39 20.10 -10.26
CA ASP A 292 12.24 21.23 -9.34
C ASP A 292 12.43 20.78 -7.87
N LEU A 293 12.13 19.47 -7.61
CA LEU A 293 12.31 18.82 -6.33
C LEU A 293 12.79 17.38 -6.55
N VAL A 294 13.77 16.95 -5.75
CA VAL A 294 14.19 15.55 -5.64
C VAL A 294 13.74 14.99 -4.30
N ILE A 295 13.04 13.86 -4.30
CA ILE A 295 12.65 13.14 -3.09
C ILE A 295 13.38 11.82 -3.02
N ILE A 296 14.01 11.55 -1.88
CA ILE A 296 14.60 10.24 -1.55
C ILE A 296 13.61 9.58 -0.57
N PRO A 297 12.95 8.51 -0.98
CA PRO A 297 11.88 7.87 -0.20
C PRO A 297 12.42 7.02 0.95
N GLY A 298 11.50 6.46 1.73
CA GLY A 298 11.79 5.42 2.69
C GLY A 298 12.35 4.15 2.04
N SER A 299 13.16 3.43 2.78
CA SER A 299 13.75 2.15 2.37
C SER A 299 13.63 1.12 3.49
N LYS A 300 13.42 -0.15 3.11
CA LYS A 300 13.48 -1.28 4.06
C LYS A 300 14.91 -1.76 4.30
N ASN A 301 15.85 -1.43 3.44
CA ASN A 301 17.27 -1.73 3.61
C ASN A 301 18.09 -0.54 3.12
N THR A 302 18.29 0.40 4.03
CA THR A 302 18.87 1.71 3.74
C THR A 302 20.32 1.62 3.26
N LEU A 303 21.11 0.68 3.82
CA LEU A 303 22.52 0.54 3.45
C LEU A 303 22.68 -0.07 2.04
N GLU A 304 21.89 -1.08 1.69
CA GLU A 304 21.92 -1.67 0.34
C GLU A 304 21.40 -0.68 -0.70
N ASP A 305 20.35 0.07 -0.39
CA ASP A 305 19.81 1.09 -1.30
C ASP A 305 20.78 2.28 -1.47
N MET A 306 21.57 2.63 -0.43
CA MET A 306 22.66 3.60 -0.59
C MET A 306 23.76 3.08 -1.54
N THR A 307 24.09 1.79 -1.48
CA THR A 307 25.02 1.15 -2.42
C THR A 307 24.47 1.23 -3.85
N PHE A 308 23.17 0.97 -4.05
CA PHE A 308 22.51 1.15 -5.35
C PHE A 308 22.64 2.60 -5.86
N LEU A 309 22.48 3.62 -5.01
CA LEU A 309 22.67 5.01 -5.41
C LEU A 309 24.11 5.29 -5.91
N GLU A 310 25.10 4.65 -5.30
CA GLU A 310 26.51 4.75 -5.75
C GLU A 310 26.71 4.07 -7.10
N GLU A 311 26.29 2.83 -7.24
CA GLU A 311 26.49 2.01 -8.43
C GLU A 311 25.74 2.53 -9.66
N SER A 312 24.52 3.06 -9.46
CA SER A 312 23.71 3.66 -10.52
C SER A 312 24.17 5.05 -10.96
N GLY A 313 25.08 5.67 -10.21
CA GLY A 313 25.52 7.05 -10.43
C GLY A 313 24.54 8.12 -9.95
N LEU A 314 23.39 7.72 -9.40
CA LEU A 314 22.38 8.66 -8.87
C LEU A 314 22.90 9.46 -7.68
N LYS A 315 23.79 8.88 -6.84
CA LYS A 315 24.48 9.63 -5.76
C LYS A 315 25.11 10.91 -6.28
N ASN A 316 25.92 10.82 -7.31
CA ASN A 316 26.59 11.97 -7.89
C ASN A 316 25.62 12.98 -8.52
N ALA A 317 24.55 12.49 -9.17
CA ALA A 317 23.53 13.34 -9.75
C ALA A 317 22.80 14.17 -8.68
N ILE A 318 22.37 13.52 -7.59
CA ILE A 318 21.71 14.15 -6.43
C ILE A 318 22.65 15.18 -5.78
N GLN A 319 23.92 14.82 -5.53
CA GLN A 319 24.90 15.73 -4.94
C GLN A 319 25.15 16.97 -5.81
N ASN A 320 25.28 16.78 -7.14
CA ASN A 320 25.45 17.89 -8.07
C ASN A 320 24.20 18.78 -8.13
N TYR A 321 23.02 18.19 -8.12
CA TYR A 321 21.75 18.92 -8.07
C TYR A 321 21.65 19.77 -6.79
N ALA A 322 21.98 19.20 -5.63
CA ALA A 322 21.99 19.90 -4.34
C ALA A 322 23.03 21.04 -4.30
N LYS A 323 24.25 20.83 -4.84
CA LYS A 323 25.30 21.86 -4.95
C LYS A 323 24.86 23.06 -5.79
N ASN A 324 23.98 22.84 -6.78
CA ASN A 324 23.39 23.89 -7.60
C ASN A 324 22.11 24.47 -7.00
N ALA A 325 21.99 24.45 -5.67
CA ALA A 325 20.84 24.95 -4.90
C ALA A 325 19.51 24.22 -5.18
N GLY A 326 19.56 23.00 -5.70
CA GLY A 326 18.38 22.14 -5.86
C GLY A 326 17.74 21.76 -4.51
N LYS A 327 16.43 21.66 -4.48
CA LYS A 327 15.67 21.22 -3.29
C LYS A 327 15.65 19.70 -3.19
N VAL A 328 16.09 19.14 -2.07
CA VAL A 328 16.07 17.70 -1.80
C VAL A 328 15.35 17.43 -0.48
N ILE A 329 14.41 16.48 -0.50
CA ILE A 329 13.72 16.02 0.70
C ILE A 329 13.95 14.52 0.86
N GLY A 330 14.41 14.08 2.03
CA GLY A 330 14.57 12.66 2.39
C GLY A 330 13.54 12.26 3.43
N ILE A 331 12.85 11.16 3.18
CA ILE A 331 11.85 10.60 4.11
C ILE A 331 12.40 9.31 4.70
N CYS A 332 12.39 9.16 6.02
CA CYS A 332 12.78 7.96 6.75
C CYS A 332 14.18 7.44 6.32
N GLY A 333 14.28 6.32 5.61
CA GLY A 333 15.55 5.84 5.05
C GLY A 333 16.23 6.87 4.14
N GLY A 334 15.44 7.63 3.38
CA GLY A 334 15.95 8.74 2.57
C GLY A 334 16.58 9.85 3.40
N TYR A 335 16.01 10.18 4.57
CA TYR A 335 16.62 11.11 5.51
C TYR A 335 17.96 10.58 6.02
N GLN A 336 18.02 9.29 6.40
CA GLN A 336 19.26 8.65 6.84
C GLN A 336 20.36 8.72 5.76
N MET A 337 19.99 8.48 4.50
CA MET A 337 20.91 8.57 3.35
C MET A 337 21.46 9.99 3.11
N LEU A 338 20.71 11.05 3.48
CA LEU A 338 21.17 12.45 3.33
C LEU A 338 22.36 12.78 4.22
N GLY A 339 22.57 12.04 5.32
CA GLY A 339 23.61 12.26 6.32
C GLY A 339 25.03 11.99 5.80
N GLN A 340 25.99 12.17 6.71
CA GLN A 340 27.42 11.90 6.45
C GLN A 340 27.67 10.39 6.46
N LYS A 341 27.07 9.68 7.43
CA LYS A 341 27.38 8.28 7.69
C LYS A 341 26.19 7.54 8.29
N MET A 342 26.05 6.27 7.91
CA MET A 342 25.11 5.33 8.51
C MET A 342 25.91 4.15 9.13
N LEU A 343 25.60 3.79 10.36
CA LEU A 343 26.26 2.76 11.16
C LEU A 343 25.26 1.66 11.51
N ASP A 344 25.59 0.41 11.22
CA ASP A 344 24.80 -0.78 11.58
C ASP A 344 25.67 -1.81 12.34
N PRO A 345 26.12 -1.47 13.57
CA PRO A 345 27.05 -2.30 14.31
C PRO A 345 26.47 -3.67 14.67
N ASN A 346 25.15 -3.77 14.80
CA ASN A 346 24.43 -5.00 15.16
C ASN A 346 23.89 -5.75 13.94
N GLN A 347 24.15 -5.26 12.71
CA GLN A 347 23.65 -5.84 11.45
C GLN A 347 22.11 -6.00 11.44
N VAL A 348 21.43 -4.98 11.87
CA VAL A 348 19.96 -4.94 12.00
C VAL A 348 19.30 -4.94 10.63
N GLU A 349 19.84 -4.17 9.68
CA GLU A 349 19.33 -4.06 8.31
C GLU A 349 20.22 -4.79 7.30
N SER A 350 21.53 -4.75 7.46
CA SER A 350 22.48 -5.20 6.45
C SER A 350 23.68 -5.94 7.07
N LYS A 351 24.44 -6.64 6.23
CA LYS A 351 25.75 -7.19 6.61
C LYS A 351 26.86 -6.14 6.64
N GLN A 352 26.61 -4.95 6.08
CA GLN A 352 27.56 -3.85 6.14
C GLN A 352 27.48 -3.16 7.49
N LEU A 353 28.62 -2.97 8.14
CA LEU A 353 28.69 -2.33 9.46
C LEU A 353 28.55 -0.81 9.38
N GLU A 354 28.94 -0.23 8.22
CA GLU A 354 28.88 1.21 7.97
C GLU A 354 28.89 1.51 6.48
N ILE A 355 28.27 2.64 6.11
CA ILE A 355 28.35 3.21 4.76
C ILE A 355 28.32 4.74 4.85
N ALA A 356 29.05 5.40 3.92
CA ALA A 356 28.97 6.84 3.75
C ALA A 356 27.64 7.24 3.10
N GLY A 357 26.97 8.24 3.64
CA GLY A 357 25.77 8.81 3.05
C GLY A 357 26.04 9.74 1.87
N LEU A 358 25.08 10.58 1.55
CA LEU A 358 25.15 11.61 0.50
C LEU A 358 25.96 12.84 0.96
N GLY A 359 26.14 13.03 2.28
CA GLY A 359 26.87 14.15 2.85
C GLY A 359 26.21 15.50 2.62
N LEU A 360 24.89 15.53 2.48
CA LEU A 360 24.09 16.74 2.24
C LEU A 360 23.57 17.37 3.53
N LEU A 361 23.45 16.58 4.59
CA LEU A 361 23.16 17.01 5.96
C LEU A 361 24.31 16.64 6.89
N ASP A 362 24.58 17.46 7.87
CA ASP A 362 25.52 17.16 8.96
C ASP A 362 24.82 16.30 10.01
N THR A 363 24.60 15.04 9.66
CA THR A 363 23.93 14.07 10.51
C THR A 363 24.60 12.71 10.42
N GLU A 364 24.56 11.94 11.52
CA GLU A 364 24.97 10.54 11.56
C GLU A 364 23.85 9.67 12.09
N THR A 365 23.58 8.55 11.42
CA THR A 365 22.54 7.59 11.82
C THR A 365 23.17 6.30 12.35
N ILE A 366 22.64 5.79 13.47
CA ILE A 366 23.00 4.49 14.04
C ILE A 366 21.74 3.63 14.07
N PHE A 367 21.80 2.44 13.46
CA PHE A 367 20.70 1.47 13.51
C PHE A 367 20.75 0.70 14.83
N LEU A 368 19.58 0.58 15.47
CA LEU A 368 19.38 -0.04 16.78
C LEU A 368 18.40 -1.20 16.68
N ASP A 369 18.44 -2.10 17.67
CA ASP A 369 17.60 -3.30 17.70
C ASP A 369 16.12 -3.00 18.03
N HIS A 370 15.77 -1.78 18.41
CA HIS A 370 14.40 -1.37 18.67
C HIS A 370 13.83 -0.53 17.53
N LYS A 371 12.56 -0.76 17.25
CA LYS A 371 11.80 -0.05 16.21
C LYS A 371 10.92 1.00 16.85
N ARG A 372 10.99 2.23 16.35
CA ARG A 372 10.04 3.28 16.71
C ARG A 372 8.85 3.19 15.78
N THR A 373 7.64 3.09 16.34
CA THR A 373 6.37 3.05 15.62
C THR A 373 5.38 3.94 16.34
N THR A 374 5.14 5.15 15.84
CA THR A 374 4.33 6.16 16.53
C THR A 374 3.53 7.00 15.57
N GLN A 375 2.29 7.34 15.95
CA GLN A 375 1.56 8.46 15.37
C GLN A 375 2.06 9.75 16.01
N ILE A 376 2.25 10.80 15.22
CA ILE A 376 2.77 12.08 15.72
C ILE A 376 1.93 13.26 15.28
N THR A 377 1.95 14.31 16.11
CA THR A 377 1.61 15.66 15.71
C THR A 377 2.75 16.60 16.11
N GLY A 378 3.01 17.61 15.30
CA GLY A 378 4.13 18.50 15.53
C GLY A 378 4.00 19.83 14.78
N VAL A 379 5.08 20.61 14.83
CA VAL A 379 5.18 21.90 14.14
C VAL A 379 6.54 21.96 13.44
N THR A 380 6.55 22.27 12.15
CA THR A 380 7.78 22.43 11.39
C THR A 380 8.56 23.67 11.87
N HIS A 381 9.83 23.77 11.48
CA HIS A 381 10.66 24.94 11.75
C HIS A 381 10.08 26.24 11.18
N SER A 382 9.21 26.18 10.17
CA SER A 382 8.53 27.32 9.55
C SER A 382 7.18 27.65 10.21
N GLY A 383 6.73 26.81 11.17
CA GLY A 383 5.52 27.03 11.94
C GLY A 383 4.27 26.33 11.42
N GLU A 384 4.38 25.47 10.39
CA GLU A 384 3.26 24.65 9.91
C GLU A 384 2.97 23.51 10.90
N ALA A 385 1.70 23.36 11.27
CA ALA A 385 1.24 22.19 11.99
C ALA A 385 1.27 20.98 11.07
N VAL A 386 1.79 19.86 11.55
CA VAL A 386 1.90 18.62 10.80
C VAL A 386 1.45 17.42 11.65
N GLU A 387 0.87 16.45 10.97
CA GLU A 387 0.55 15.13 11.50
C GLU A 387 1.10 14.03 10.58
N GLY A 388 1.38 12.87 11.13
CA GLY A 388 1.93 11.75 10.38
C GLY A 388 2.31 10.62 11.31
N TYR A 389 3.18 9.74 10.84
CA TYR A 389 3.69 8.64 11.66
C TYR A 389 5.18 8.38 11.43
N GLU A 390 5.84 7.83 12.44
CA GLU A 390 7.23 7.38 12.37
C GLU A 390 7.29 5.85 12.38
N ILE A 391 8.18 5.31 11.56
CA ILE A 391 8.43 3.87 11.49
C ILE A 391 9.88 3.61 11.08
N HIS A 392 10.79 3.53 12.03
CA HIS A 392 12.23 3.38 11.75
C HIS A 392 12.98 2.64 12.86
N MET A 393 14.19 2.16 12.56
CA MET A 393 15.09 1.50 13.49
C MET A 393 16.36 2.31 13.77
N GLY A 394 16.59 3.38 13.03
CA GLY A 394 17.77 4.24 13.20
C GLY A 394 17.51 5.42 14.12
N GLU A 395 18.51 5.82 14.86
CA GLU A 395 18.59 7.10 15.56
C GLU A 395 19.58 8.02 14.85
N THR A 396 19.13 9.22 14.51
CA THR A 396 19.95 10.23 13.81
C THR A 396 20.36 11.34 14.74
N LYS A 397 21.66 11.58 14.84
CA LYS A 397 22.26 12.69 15.59
C LYS A 397 22.56 13.85 14.66
N LEU A 398 22.19 15.07 15.08
CA LEU A 398 22.47 16.29 14.35
C LEU A 398 23.87 16.81 14.72
N GLY A 399 24.61 17.26 13.69
CA GLY A 399 25.84 18.02 13.85
C GLY A 399 25.56 19.53 13.94
N GLU A 400 26.63 20.32 14.07
CA GLU A 400 26.54 21.75 14.33
C GLU A 400 25.99 22.58 13.17
N SER A 401 26.08 22.08 11.93
CA SER A 401 25.65 22.78 10.73
C SER A 401 24.23 22.47 10.26
N THR A 402 23.45 21.79 11.09
CA THR A 402 22.03 21.49 10.85
C THR A 402 21.16 21.94 12.02
N SER A 403 19.88 22.16 11.73
CA SER A 403 18.85 22.42 12.75
C SER A 403 17.75 21.36 12.63
N PRO A 404 16.99 21.09 13.71
CA PRO A 404 15.82 20.24 13.63
C PRO A 404 14.82 20.75 12.59
N PHE A 405 14.18 19.85 11.87
CA PHE A 405 13.15 20.20 10.91
C PHE A 405 11.79 20.39 11.57
N CYS A 406 11.44 19.56 12.53
CA CYS A 406 10.15 19.56 13.18
C CYS A 406 10.31 19.41 14.71
N GLU A 407 9.42 20.04 15.48
CA GLU A 407 9.22 19.78 16.89
C GLU A 407 7.94 18.98 17.06
N ILE A 408 8.06 17.70 17.42
CA ILE A 408 6.94 16.84 17.76
C ILE A 408 6.34 17.34 19.08
N LYS A 409 5.01 17.38 19.16
CA LYS A 409 4.24 17.88 20.32
C LYS A 409 3.43 16.79 20.99
N ALA A 410 3.04 15.75 20.22
CA ALA A 410 2.34 14.61 20.79
C ALA A 410 2.72 13.31 20.04
N VAL A 411 2.70 12.21 20.79
CA VAL A 411 2.99 10.83 20.34
C VAL A 411 1.85 9.93 20.78
N ASN A 412 1.22 9.23 19.83
CA ASN A 412 0.05 8.35 20.08
C ASN A 412 -1.04 9.05 20.92
N GLY A 413 -1.28 10.33 20.66
CA GLY A 413 -2.26 11.16 21.36
C GLY A 413 -1.86 11.67 22.75
N ASN A 414 -0.66 11.32 23.24
CA ASN A 414 -0.13 11.81 24.52
C ASN A 414 0.84 12.98 24.30
N GLU A 415 0.84 13.96 25.19
CA GLU A 415 1.82 15.05 25.15
C GLU A 415 3.24 14.48 25.35
N GLU A 416 4.05 14.61 24.34
CA GLU A 416 5.47 14.23 24.35
C GLU A 416 6.21 15.14 23.38
N THR A 417 7.27 15.82 23.86
CA THR A 417 8.02 16.74 23.03
C THR A 417 9.42 16.21 22.73
N HIS A 418 9.73 16.09 21.43
CA HIS A 418 11.08 15.82 20.95
C HIS A 418 11.28 16.44 19.55
N GLN A 419 12.52 16.40 19.06
CA GLN A 419 12.86 16.94 17.75
C GLN A 419 12.89 15.82 16.72
N ASP A 420 12.37 16.12 15.52
CA ASP A 420 12.48 15.25 14.35
C ASP A 420 13.20 15.96 13.20
N GLY A 421 13.93 15.11 12.47
CA GLY A 421 14.50 15.48 11.20
C GLY A 421 15.66 16.47 11.29
N ALA A 422 16.08 16.94 10.13
CA ALA A 422 17.14 17.93 9.98
C ALA A 422 16.90 18.84 8.77
N ILE A 423 17.30 20.08 8.87
CA ILE A 423 17.29 21.04 7.77
C ILE A 423 18.66 21.72 7.64
N SER A 424 19.15 21.83 6.40
CA SER A 424 20.41 22.53 6.10
C SER A 424 20.29 24.04 6.31
N VAL A 425 21.40 24.73 6.55
CA VAL A 425 21.47 26.18 6.77
C VAL A 425 20.78 26.97 5.66
N ASN A 426 20.94 26.55 4.40
CA ASN A 426 20.30 27.19 3.25
C ASN A 426 18.86 26.71 3.00
N LYS A 427 18.32 25.85 3.84
CA LYS A 427 16.97 25.27 3.79
C LYS A 427 16.65 24.47 2.52
N ASN A 428 17.64 24.13 1.72
CA ASN A 428 17.43 23.38 0.48
C ASN A 428 17.35 21.88 0.70
N ILE A 429 17.94 21.38 1.78
CA ILE A 429 17.97 19.95 2.11
C ILE A 429 17.16 19.75 3.38
N ILE A 430 16.16 18.90 3.32
CA ILE A 430 15.29 18.53 4.43
C ILE A 430 15.32 17.01 4.57
N GLY A 431 15.46 16.54 5.78
CA GLY A 431 15.25 15.14 6.13
C GLY A 431 14.28 15.01 7.30
N THR A 432 13.39 14.04 7.29
CA THR A 432 12.42 13.78 8.36
C THR A 432 12.10 12.29 8.44
N TYR A 433 11.77 11.81 9.64
CA TYR A 433 11.21 10.47 9.82
C TYR A 433 9.70 10.43 9.61
N ILE A 434 9.03 11.57 9.48
CA ILE A 434 7.59 11.69 9.38
C ILE A 434 7.12 11.18 8.00
N HIS A 435 6.42 10.06 7.99
CA HIS A 435 5.61 9.59 6.86
C HIS A 435 4.28 10.36 6.85
N GLY A 436 3.74 10.61 5.63
CA GLY A 436 2.55 11.44 5.46
C GLY A 436 2.82 12.94 5.59
N ILE A 437 4.07 13.40 5.59
CA ILE A 437 4.41 14.84 5.68
C ILE A 437 3.77 15.64 4.56
N PHE A 438 3.63 15.10 3.35
CA PHE A 438 3.02 15.77 2.21
C PHE A 438 1.48 15.80 2.27
N ASP A 439 0.86 14.99 3.14
CA ASP A 439 -0.59 14.98 3.34
C ASP A 439 -1.09 16.23 4.08
N ASN A 440 -0.16 17.02 4.66
CA ASN A 440 -0.44 18.26 5.36
C ASN A 440 -0.55 19.41 4.34
N ASP A 441 -1.76 19.85 4.07
CA ASP A 441 -2.10 20.78 2.99
C ASP A 441 -1.36 22.12 3.08
N VAL A 442 -1.18 22.68 4.28
CA VAL A 442 -0.44 23.93 4.49
C VAL A 442 1.05 23.76 4.17
N PHE A 443 1.67 22.67 4.65
CA PHE A 443 3.06 22.38 4.35
C PHE A 443 3.26 22.17 2.84
N LEU A 444 2.38 21.40 2.21
CA LEU A 444 2.47 21.12 0.78
C LEU A 444 2.28 22.39 -0.07
N GLY A 445 1.31 23.23 0.28
CA GLY A 445 1.08 24.50 -0.40
C GLY A 445 2.28 25.44 -0.31
N ASN A 446 2.87 25.59 0.88
CA ASN A 446 4.07 26.39 1.09
C ASN A 446 5.28 25.83 0.32
N LEU A 447 5.42 24.52 0.24
CA LEU A 447 6.47 23.86 -0.55
C LEU A 447 6.32 24.18 -2.03
N PHE A 448 5.12 24.11 -2.59
CA PHE A 448 4.88 24.44 -4.00
C PHE A 448 5.15 25.91 -4.29
N ASP A 449 4.72 26.82 -3.41
CA ASP A 449 4.97 28.26 -3.53
C ASP A 449 6.48 28.57 -3.48
N GLU A 450 7.23 27.91 -2.59
CA GLU A 450 8.69 28.01 -2.54
C GLU A 450 9.33 27.60 -3.88
N LEU A 451 8.93 26.44 -4.41
CA LEU A 451 9.48 25.89 -5.67
C LEU A 451 9.13 26.80 -6.87
N LEU A 452 7.91 27.33 -6.94
CA LEU A 452 7.50 28.23 -8.01
C LEU A 452 8.24 29.59 -7.92
N THR A 453 8.44 30.11 -6.72
CA THR A 453 9.23 31.34 -6.50
C THR A 453 10.65 31.17 -7.01
N ARG A 454 11.30 30.03 -6.83
CA ARG A 454 12.63 29.72 -7.39
C ARG A 454 12.65 29.73 -8.92
N LYS A 455 11.52 29.46 -9.57
CA LYS A 455 11.33 29.55 -11.02
C LYS A 455 10.90 30.93 -11.51
N ASN A 456 10.86 31.94 -10.63
CA ASN A 456 10.32 33.29 -10.90
C ASN A 456 8.84 33.22 -11.38
N LYS A 457 8.06 32.26 -10.88
CA LYS A 457 6.63 32.14 -11.10
C LYS A 457 5.86 32.65 -9.87
N SER A 458 4.59 32.96 -10.06
CA SER A 458 3.66 33.28 -8.96
C SER A 458 3.37 32.03 -8.12
N VAL A 459 2.69 32.23 -6.99
CA VAL A 459 2.23 31.14 -6.10
C VAL A 459 1.43 30.07 -6.85
N TYR A 460 1.30 28.91 -6.26
CA TYR A 460 0.55 27.81 -6.83
C TYR A 460 -0.91 28.23 -7.09
N PRO A 461 -1.42 28.07 -8.33
CA PRO A 461 -2.69 28.69 -8.73
C PRO A 461 -3.93 27.89 -8.31
N HIS A 462 -3.75 26.68 -7.78
CA HIS A 462 -4.85 25.79 -7.41
C HIS A 462 -4.96 25.66 -5.89
N GLU A 463 -6.14 25.38 -5.39
CA GLU A 463 -6.31 24.90 -4.02
C GLU A 463 -5.69 23.51 -3.88
N ILE A 464 -4.98 23.27 -2.79
CA ILE A 464 -4.40 21.96 -2.50
C ILE A 464 -5.52 20.93 -2.31
N ILE A 465 -5.50 19.89 -3.12
CA ILE A 465 -6.41 18.75 -2.94
C ILE A 465 -6.06 18.07 -1.62
N LYS A 466 -7.04 17.98 -0.74
CA LYS A 466 -6.90 17.29 0.54
C LYS A 466 -7.07 15.79 0.38
N LEU A 467 -6.06 15.04 0.73
CA LEU A 467 -6.02 13.58 0.52
C LEU A 467 -7.25 12.86 1.09
N LYS A 468 -7.66 13.21 2.31
CA LYS A 468 -8.80 12.57 2.96
C LYS A 468 -10.11 12.79 2.20
N GLU A 469 -10.39 14.02 1.77
CA GLU A 469 -11.60 14.36 1.03
C GLU A 469 -11.60 13.67 -0.36
N HIS A 470 -10.44 13.66 -1.01
CA HIS A 470 -10.25 12.98 -2.29
C HIS A 470 -10.52 11.48 -2.18
N LYS A 471 -9.91 10.79 -1.19
CA LYS A 471 -10.14 9.36 -0.94
C LYS A 471 -11.61 9.03 -0.69
N GLU A 472 -12.32 9.83 0.11
CA GLU A 472 -13.75 9.62 0.36
C GLU A 472 -14.56 9.63 -0.95
N GLN A 473 -14.26 10.57 -1.86
CA GLN A 473 -14.91 10.64 -3.17
C GLN A 473 -14.58 9.43 -4.06
N GLU A 474 -13.32 9.00 -4.07
CA GLU A 474 -12.89 7.85 -4.86
C GLU A 474 -13.48 6.53 -4.31
N TYR A 475 -13.60 6.39 -2.98
CA TYR A 475 -14.29 5.24 -2.39
C TYR A 475 -15.78 5.19 -2.78
N ASP A 476 -16.46 6.34 -2.82
CA ASP A 476 -17.86 6.39 -3.24
C ASP A 476 -18.02 6.06 -4.72
N LYS A 477 -17.12 6.54 -5.59
CA LYS A 477 -17.09 6.16 -7.01
C LYS A 477 -16.88 4.65 -7.20
N LEU A 478 -15.93 4.08 -6.42
CA LEU A 478 -15.67 2.64 -6.44
C LEU A 478 -16.88 1.84 -5.98
N ALA A 479 -17.53 2.23 -4.89
CA ALA A 479 -18.73 1.55 -4.40
C ALA A 479 -19.85 1.58 -5.42
N ALA A 480 -20.10 2.73 -6.06
CA ALA A 480 -21.10 2.86 -7.13
C ALA A 480 -20.76 1.95 -8.33
N LEU A 481 -19.50 1.95 -8.76
CA LEU A 481 -19.03 1.08 -9.84
C LEU A 481 -19.32 -0.40 -9.54
N LEU A 482 -19.07 -0.85 -8.31
CA LEU A 482 -19.34 -2.23 -7.92
C LEU A 482 -20.83 -2.53 -7.85
N GLU A 483 -21.64 -1.60 -7.31
CA GLU A 483 -23.09 -1.77 -7.20
C GLU A 483 -23.76 -1.91 -8.55
N GLU A 484 -23.30 -1.16 -9.56
CA GLU A 484 -23.83 -1.20 -10.93
C GLU A 484 -23.42 -2.46 -11.70
N ASN A 485 -22.26 -3.06 -11.38
CA ASN A 485 -21.67 -4.12 -12.22
C ASN A 485 -21.59 -5.49 -11.55
N ILE A 486 -22.00 -5.62 -10.27
CA ILE A 486 -22.14 -6.89 -9.56
C ILE A 486 -23.63 -7.21 -9.39
N GLN A 487 -24.00 -8.46 -9.57
CA GLN A 487 -25.34 -8.96 -9.29
C GLN A 487 -25.54 -9.05 -7.76
N MET A 488 -25.90 -7.90 -7.16
CA MET A 488 -25.93 -7.74 -5.70
C MET A 488 -26.85 -8.75 -5.00
N ASP A 489 -27.97 -9.14 -5.62
CA ASP A 489 -28.87 -10.16 -5.08
C ASP A 489 -28.19 -11.53 -4.96
N GLN A 490 -27.32 -11.87 -5.93
CA GLN A 490 -26.55 -13.11 -5.87
C GLN A 490 -25.43 -13.01 -4.82
N LEU A 491 -24.74 -11.90 -4.76
CA LEU A 491 -23.72 -11.66 -3.73
C LEU A 491 -24.30 -11.81 -2.32
N GLU A 492 -25.49 -11.22 -2.07
CA GLU A 492 -26.17 -11.36 -0.77
C GLU A 492 -26.59 -12.79 -0.46
N LYS A 493 -27.04 -13.56 -1.47
CA LYS A 493 -27.34 -15.00 -1.30
C LYS A 493 -26.08 -15.79 -0.95
N ILE A 494 -24.95 -15.52 -1.61
CA ILE A 494 -23.65 -16.12 -1.28
C ILE A 494 -23.33 -15.89 0.19
N MET A 495 -23.42 -14.65 0.64
CA MET A 495 -23.11 -14.25 2.03
C MET A 495 -24.06 -14.89 3.07
N LYS A 496 -25.26 -15.32 2.65
CA LYS A 496 -26.23 -16.06 3.49
C LYS A 496 -26.02 -17.57 3.44
N GLY A 497 -25.09 -18.08 2.63
CA GLY A 497 -24.91 -19.51 2.41
C GLY A 497 -26.01 -20.16 1.57
N GLU A 498 -26.82 -19.37 0.86
CA GLU A 498 -27.87 -19.85 -0.01
C GLU A 498 -27.28 -20.42 -1.32
N LYS A 499 -27.93 -21.42 -1.90
CA LYS A 499 -27.52 -21.97 -3.19
C LYS A 499 -27.79 -20.96 -4.29
N ILE A 500 -26.80 -20.73 -5.14
CA ILE A 500 -26.92 -20.00 -6.40
C ILE A 500 -26.89 -21.01 -7.51
N CYS A 501 -27.79 -20.86 -8.48
CA CYS A 501 -27.78 -21.67 -9.69
C CYS A 501 -27.17 -20.83 -10.83
N VAL A 502 -26.39 -21.45 -11.67
CA VAL A 502 -26.00 -20.88 -12.97
C VAL A 502 -27.29 -20.52 -13.72
N SER A 503 -27.42 -19.29 -14.17
CA SER A 503 -28.61 -18.81 -14.84
C SER A 503 -28.74 -19.48 -16.19
N THR A 504 -29.69 -20.40 -16.34
CA THR A 504 -30.09 -20.94 -17.65
C THR A 504 -31.01 -19.99 -18.44
N GLN A 505 -31.32 -18.83 -17.89
CA GLN A 505 -32.14 -17.84 -18.59
C GLN A 505 -31.26 -16.98 -19.49
N LYS A 506 -31.35 -17.23 -20.79
CA LYS A 506 -30.85 -16.31 -21.80
C LYS A 506 -31.48 -14.93 -21.55
N PRO A 507 -30.68 -13.85 -21.44
CA PRO A 507 -31.26 -12.52 -21.42
C PRO A 507 -32.06 -12.34 -22.74
N ALA A 508 -33.31 -11.89 -22.62
CA ALA A 508 -34.10 -11.53 -23.77
C ALA A 508 -33.38 -10.38 -24.46
N ILE A 509 -32.80 -10.63 -25.62
CA ILE A 509 -32.27 -9.61 -26.52
C ILE A 509 -33.49 -8.71 -26.84
N LYS A 510 -33.53 -7.52 -26.28
CA LYS A 510 -34.41 -6.48 -26.82
C LYS A 510 -33.78 -6.00 -28.13
N GLU A 511 -34.42 -6.32 -29.23
CA GLU A 511 -34.17 -5.78 -30.56
C GLU A 511 -34.17 -4.26 -30.59
#